data_5e15d831b5c759481f1969544d390419
#
_entry.id   5e15d831b5c759481f1969544d390419
#
_cell.length_a   1.000
_cell.length_b   1.000
_cell.length_c   1.000
_cell.angle_alpha   90.00
_cell.angle_beta   90.00
_cell.angle_gamma   90.00
#
_symmetry.space_group_name_H-M   'P 1'
#
loop_
_entity.id
_entity.type
_entity.pdbx_description
1 polymer ?
#
loop_
_entity_poly.entity_id
_entity_poly.type
_entity_poly.pdbx_seq_one_letter_code
_entity_poly.pdbx_strand_id
1 'polypeptide(L)'
;MYGKSWGGFNGLQLAYCQPPALKAVISLYSTDNRYTDDIHFRGGCVPASGFLSWSNCMFTWNAKPPHPEMYAGFDSIKHLSETERFEKWKTEFNGNNFSKC
;
A
#
# COMPACT_ATOMS: atom_id res chain seq x y z
N MET A 1 0.12 10.71 16.35
CA MET A 1 0.08 9.84 15.15
C MET A 1 1.51 9.63 14.66
N TYR A 2 1.83 8.43 14.17
CA TYR A 2 3.14 8.10 13.62
C TYR A 2 2.95 7.43 12.26
N GLY A 3 3.73 7.82 11.28
CA GLY A 3 3.65 7.23 9.95
C GLY A 3 4.94 7.37 9.15
N LYS A 4 5.19 6.37 8.29
CA LYS A 4 6.33 6.31 7.37
C LYS A 4 5.82 6.33 5.94
N SER A 5 6.47 7.07 5.04
CA SER A 5 6.13 7.18 3.62
C SER A 5 4.66 7.60 3.46
N TRP A 6 3.80 6.81 2.83
CA TRP A 6 2.38 7.12 2.70
C TRP A 6 1.69 7.42 4.05
N GLY A 7 2.04 6.67 5.11
CA GLY A 7 1.56 6.94 6.47
C GLY A 7 2.04 8.29 7.02
N GLY A 8 3.24 8.72 6.66
CA GLY A 8 3.77 10.04 6.98
C GLY A 8 2.98 11.16 6.29
N PHE A 9 2.73 11.03 4.99
CA PHE A 9 1.86 11.95 4.24
C PHE A 9 0.47 12.04 4.85
N ASN A 10 -0.15 10.92 5.18
CA ASN A 10 -1.47 10.88 5.81
C ASN A 10 -1.48 11.63 7.14
N GLY A 11 -0.41 11.49 7.94
CA GLY A 11 -0.27 12.22 9.19
C GLY A 11 -0.24 13.73 8.99
N LEU A 12 0.53 14.21 8.02
CA LEU A 12 0.61 15.62 7.68
C LEU A 12 -0.72 16.16 7.12
N GLN A 13 -1.36 15.40 6.22
CA GLN A 13 -2.68 15.78 5.68
C GLN A 13 -3.75 15.85 6.77
N LEU A 14 -3.71 14.90 7.71
CA LEU A 14 -4.63 14.93 8.85
C LEU A 14 -4.39 16.12 9.75
N ALA A 15 -3.13 16.55 9.90
CA ALA A 15 -2.78 17.73 10.69
C ALA A 15 -3.39 19.02 10.12
N TYR A 16 -3.52 19.14 8.78
CA TYR A 16 -4.23 20.27 8.17
C TYR A 16 -5.71 20.34 8.56
N CYS A 17 -6.32 19.21 8.83
CA CYS A 17 -7.72 19.14 9.28
C CYS A 17 -7.89 19.52 10.76
N GLN A 18 -6.81 19.67 11.51
CA GLN A 18 -6.77 20.09 12.92
C GLN A 18 -7.75 19.33 13.85
N PRO A 19 -7.83 17.99 13.77
CA PRO A 19 -8.76 17.25 14.62
C PRO A 19 -8.35 17.42 16.11
N PRO A 20 -9.30 17.69 17.01
CA PRO A 20 -8.99 18.01 18.42
C PRO A 20 -8.21 16.92 19.15
N ALA A 21 -8.38 15.67 18.74
CA ALA A 21 -7.68 14.53 19.33
C ALA A 21 -6.21 14.42 18.89
N LEU A 22 -5.81 15.07 17.78
CA LEU A 22 -4.45 15.00 17.26
C LEU A 22 -3.55 15.98 18.06
N LYS A 23 -2.58 15.43 18.79
CA LYS A 23 -1.65 16.21 19.60
C LYS A 23 -0.26 16.35 18.98
N ALA A 24 0.16 15.33 18.23
CA ALA A 24 1.46 15.35 17.55
C ALA A 24 1.46 14.39 16.36
N VAL A 25 2.32 14.68 15.38
CA VAL A 25 2.59 13.82 14.22
C VAL A 25 4.09 13.58 14.14
N ILE A 26 4.49 12.32 14.00
CA ILE A 26 5.83 11.91 13.60
C ILE A 26 5.73 11.40 12.17
N SER A 27 6.30 12.15 11.24
CA SER A 27 6.27 11.87 9.82
C SER A 27 7.68 11.52 9.32
N LEU A 28 7.85 10.34 8.75
CA LEU A 28 9.11 9.84 8.23
C LEU A 28 9.02 9.61 6.72
N TYR A 29 10.04 10.00 5.97
CA TYR A 29 10.13 9.81 4.52
C TYR A 29 8.90 10.35 3.79
N SER A 30 8.50 11.57 4.12
CA SER A 30 7.36 12.26 3.54
C SER A 30 7.63 13.76 3.48
N THR A 31 6.84 14.46 2.70
CA THR A 31 6.88 15.91 2.55
C THR A 31 5.49 16.52 2.78
N ASP A 32 5.44 17.77 3.09
CA ASP A 32 4.21 18.56 3.18
C ASP A 32 3.73 19.07 1.82
N ASN A 33 4.62 19.14 0.84
CA ASN A 33 4.30 19.62 -0.51
C ASN A 33 4.58 18.57 -1.58
N ARG A 34 3.56 17.82 -1.94
CA ARG A 34 3.64 16.77 -2.97
C ARG A 34 3.91 17.29 -4.36
N TYR A 35 3.52 18.52 -4.65
CA TYR A 35 3.67 19.10 -5.98
C TYR A 35 5.12 19.43 -6.31
N THR A 36 5.83 20.03 -5.37
CA THR A 36 7.18 20.54 -5.60
C THR A 36 8.27 19.52 -5.34
N ASP A 37 8.13 18.75 -4.27
CA ASP A 37 9.18 17.85 -3.81
C ASP A 37 8.61 16.59 -3.15
N ASP A 38 8.30 15.63 -3.98
CA ASP A 38 7.85 14.30 -3.57
C ASP A 38 8.50 13.25 -4.47
N ILE A 39 8.43 11.98 -4.05
CA ILE A 39 8.84 10.84 -4.87
C ILE A 39 7.99 10.72 -6.14
N HIS A 40 6.73 11.20 -6.11
CA HIS A 40 5.79 11.12 -7.24
C HIS A 40 5.83 12.36 -8.12
N PHE A 41 6.25 13.50 -7.58
CA PHE A 41 6.27 14.78 -8.31
C PHE A 41 7.53 15.58 -7.95
N ARG A 42 8.13 16.20 -8.96
CA ARG A 42 9.22 17.16 -8.79
C ARG A 42 8.93 18.38 -9.62
N GLY A 43 8.72 19.52 -8.95
CA GLY A 43 8.31 20.74 -9.63
C GLY A 43 7.05 20.58 -10.48
N GLY A 44 6.08 19.77 -10.01
CA GLY A 44 4.85 19.48 -10.74
C GLY A 44 4.96 18.39 -11.81
N CYS A 45 6.17 17.88 -12.09
CA CYS A 45 6.39 16.85 -13.11
C CYS A 45 6.50 15.46 -12.50
N VAL A 46 5.90 14.46 -13.13
CA VAL A 46 6.03 13.05 -12.74
C VAL A 46 7.41 12.52 -13.18
N PRO A 47 8.27 12.08 -12.26
CA PRO A 47 9.56 11.47 -12.61
C PRO A 47 9.35 10.05 -13.15
N ALA A 48 9.17 9.93 -14.47
CA ALA A 48 8.79 8.69 -15.14
C ALA A 48 9.68 7.49 -14.82
N SER A 49 11.00 7.69 -14.76
CA SER A 49 11.95 6.61 -14.49
C SER A 49 11.76 5.95 -13.11
N GLY A 50 11.67 6.76 -12.07
CA GLY A 50 11.47 6.27 -10.70
C GLY A 50 10.05 5.74 -10.48
N PHE A 51 9.07 6.44 -11.02
CA PHE A 51 7.67 6.09 -10.82
C PHE A 51 7.28 4.79 -11.53
N LEU A 52 7.75 4.59 -12.75
CA LEU A 52 7.50 3.35 -13.50
C LEU A 52 8.10 2.13 -12.79
N SER A 53 9.34 2.23 -12.34
CA SER A 53 9.99 1.16 -11.58
C SER A 53 9.24 0.83 -10.29
N TRP A 54 8.85 1.85 -9.53
CA TRP A 54 8.08 1.66 -8.29
C TRP A 54 6.71 1.06 -8.54
N SER A 55 5.99 1.52 -9.56
CA SER A 55 4.67 1.00 -9.91
C SER A 55 4.73 -0.48 -10.27
N ASN A 56 5.72 -0.89 -11.07
CA ASN A 56 5.93 -2.29 -11.41
C ASN A 56 6.27 -3.15 -10.19
N CYS A 57 7.08 -2.63 -9.29
CA CYS A 57 7.42 -3.31 -8.03
C CYS A 57 6.19 -3.49 -7.15
N MET A 58 5.40 -2.45 -6.97
CA MET A 58 4.18 -2.48 -6.17
C MET A 58 3.12 -3.40 -6.79
N PHE A 59 2.96 -3.35 -8.12
CA PHE A 59 2.08 -4.25 -8.83
C PHE A 59 2.46 -5.72 -8.60
N THR A 60 3.75 -6.03 -8.72
CA THR A 60 4.28 -7.38 -8.50
C THR A 60 4.03 -7.85 -7.06
N TRP A 61 4.27 -7.00 -6.07
CA TRP A 61 4.02 -7.35 -4.66
C TRP A 61 2.55 -7.59 -4.37
N ASN A 62 1.67 -6.75 -4.91
CA ASN A 62 0.23 -6.90 -4.71
C ASN A 62 -0.36 -8.09 -5.49
N ALA A 63 0.29 -8.51 -6.58
CA ALA A 63 -0.14 -9.67 -7.36
C ALA A 63 0.31 -11.02 -6.75
N LYS A 64 1.27 -11.00 -5.83
CA LYS A 64 1.72 -12.23 -5.16
C LYS A 64 0.68 -12.72 -4.16
N PRO A 65 0.39 -14.02 -4.15
CA PRO A 65 -0.37 -14.58 -3.05
C PRO A 65 0.41 -14.42 -1.73
N PRO A 66 -0.26 -14.24 -0.62
CA PRO A 66 0.40 -14.21 0.67
C PRO A 66 1.19 -15.49 0.93
N HIS A 67 2.30 -15.35 1.66
CA HIS A 67 3.16 -16.50 1.99
C HIS A 67 2.38 -17.55 2.78
N PRO A 68 2.57 -18.86 2.50
CA PRO A 68 1.83 -19.94 3.17
C PRO A 68 1.83 -19.86 4.71
N GLU A 69 2.95 -19.44 5.30
CA GLU A 69 3.05 -19.28 6.76
C GLU A 69 2.12 -18.20 7.32
N MET A 70 1.73 -17.21 6.53
CA MET A 70 0.78 -16.18 6.95
C MET A 70 -0.63 -16.75 7.14
N TYR A 71 -0.93 -17.88 6.52
CA TYR A 71 -2.20 -18.57 6.64
C TYR A 71 -2.20 -19.67 7.72
N ALA A 72 -1.08 -19.89 8.38
CA ALA A 72 -0.95 -20.97 9.38
C ALA A 72 -1.98 -20.86 10.54
N GLY A 73 -2.54 -19.67 10.74
CA GLY A 73 -3.62 -19.42 11.72
C GLY A 73 -5.05 -19.58 11.17
N PHE A 74 -5.22 -19.83 9.86
CA PHE A 74 -6.54 -19.98 9.26
C PHE A 74 -6.85 -21.45 8.96
N ASP A 75 -7.66 -22.07 9.80
CA ASP A 75 -8.01 -23.50 9.68
C ASP A 75 -8.64 -23.86 8.33
N SER A 76 -9.35 -22.92 7.71
CA SER A 76 -10.02 -23.12 6.41
C SER A 76 -9.08 -23.36 5.22
N ILE A 77 -7.80 -23.00 5.34
CA ILE A 77 -6.81 -23.14 4.26
C ILE A 77 -5.55 -23.91 4.68
N LYS A 78 -5.45 -24.23 5.96
CA LYS A 78 -4.28 -24.92 6.54
C LYS A 78 -4.00 -26.28 5.89
N HIS A 79 -5.05 -26.98 5.47
CA HIS A 79 -4.96 -28.31 4.87
C HIS A 79 -4.78 -28.29 3.35
N LEU A 80 -4.85 -27.11 2.72
CA LEU A 80 -4.71 -26.98 1.29
C LEU A 80 -3.23 -27.03 0.87
N SER A 81 -2.95 -27.66 -0.26
CA SER A 81 -1.66 -27.60 -0.93
C SER A 81 -1.36 -26.16 -1.40
N GLU A 82 -0.10 -25.89 -1.74
CA GLU A 82 0.32 -24.57 -2.24
C GLU A 82 -0.47 -24.17 -3.51
N THR A 83 -0.67 -25.11 -4.42
CA THR A 83 -1.44 -24.90 -5.66
C THR A 83 -2.90 -24.57 -5.37
N GLU A 84 -3.54 -25.32 -4.46
CA GLU A 84 -4.93 -25.07 -4.08
C GLU A 84 -5.12 -23.73 -3.39
N ARG A 85 -4.16 -23.31 -2.54
CA ARG A 85 -4.16 -21.99 -1.93
C ARG A 85 -4.04 -20.88 -2.95
N PHE A 86 -3.17 -21.08 -3.94
CA PHE A 86 -2.99 -20.12 -5.04
C PHE A 86 -4.26 -19.97 -5.88
N GLU A 87 -4.90 -21.08 -6.27
CA GLU A 87 -6.13 -21.04 -7.05
C GLU A 87 -7.30 -20.43 -6.27
N LYS A 88 -7.41 -20.74 -4.99
CA LYS A 88 -8.40 -20.12 -4.10
C LYS A 88 -8.19 -18.60 -4.00
N TRP A 89 -6.95 -18.17 -3.76
CA TRP A 89 -6.60 -16.76 -3.73
C TRP A 89 -6.93 -16.06 -5.06
N LYS A 90 -6.55 -16.65 -6.17
CA LYS A 90 -6.83 -16.14 -7.51
C LYS A 90 -8.33 -15.96 -7.77
N THR A 91 -9.13 -16.94 -7.35
CA THR A 91 -10.59 -16.92 -7.52
C THR A 91 -11.23 -15.83 -6.64
N GLU A 92 -10.84 -15.76 -5.39
CA GLU A 92 -11.36 -14.79 -4.43
C GLU A 92 -10.92 -13.35 -4.75
N PHE A 93 -9.68 -13.17 -5.19
CA PHE A 93 -9.12 -11.86 -5.52
C PHE A 93 -9.60 -11.33 -6.87
N ASN A 94 -9.59 -12.16 -7.91
CA ASN A 94 -10.05 -11.76 -9.25
C ASN A 94 -11.58 -11.62 -9.34
N GLY A 95 -12.34 -12.35 -8.52
CA GLY A 95 -13.81 -12.29 -8.53
C GLY A 95 -14.40 -11.04 -7.87
N ASN A 96 -13.68 -10.39 -6.96
CA ASN A 96 -14.29 -9.39 -6.08
C ASN A 96 -13.76 -7.95 -6.21
N ASN A 97 -12.60 -7.70 -6.78
CA ASN A 97 -11.96 -6.38 -6.64
C ASN A 97 -11.63 -5.62 -7.93
N PHE A 98 -11.57 -6.25 -9.09
CA PHE A 98 -11.23 -5.55 -10.33
C PHE A 98 -12.43 -5.16 -11.22
N SER A 99 -13.61 -5.67 -10.91
CA SER A 99 -14.84 -5.32 -11.65
C SER A 99 -15.61 -4.12 -11.06
N LYS A 100 -15.09 -3.52 -9.98
CA LYS A 100 -15.76 -2.40 -9.27
C LYS A 100 -14.94 -1.12 -9.20
N CYS A 101 -13.83 -1.03 -9.91
CA CYS A 101 -13.10 0.23 -10.08
C CYS A 101 -13.38 0.85 -11.44
#